data_37483557f8a3b15e8fb06e2ca0cbe5ba
#
_entry.id   37483557f8a3b15e8fb06e2ca0cbe5ba
#
_cell.length_a   1.000
_cell.length_b   1.000
_cell.length_c   1.000
_cell.angle_alpha   90.00
_cell.angle_beta   90.00
_cell.angle_gamma   90.00
#
_symmetry.space_group_name_H-M   'P 1'
#
loop_
_entity.id
_entity.type
_entity.pdbx_description
1 polymer ?
#
loop_
_entity_poly.entity_id
_entity_poly.type
_entity_poly.pdbx_seq_one_letter_code
_entity_poly.pdbx_strand_id
1 'polypeptide(L)'
;IKEINCVRKHLSKVKGGNLAKIAYPAECISLAISDVPGDLPSVIASGPTVSDETSCKNALEVVDKYHIKISNLIRSNLSSYKFETPFKDDKMLKSSSYHLLATPKKSLDAAAKLAKKSGFEPIILGDKLEGYSRELATWMSSKVIEFGKGKALISGGETTVIVRGNGIGGRNVEFLNALCLEGNFFALAADTDGVDG
;
A
#
# COMPACT_ATOMS: atom_id res chain seq x y z
N ILE A 1 -7.75 3.99 6.22
CA ILE A 1 -6.48 4.60 5.79
C ILE A 1 -6.70 5.83 4.90
N LYS A 2 -7.58 5.82 3.89
CA LYS A 2 -7.83 6.99 3.02
C LYS A 2 -8.17 8.26 3.82
N GLU A 3 -9.10 8.17 4.77
CA GLU A 3 -9.50 9.30 5.63
C GLU A 3 -8.35 9.79 6.53
N ILE A 4 -7.58 8.87 7.12
CA ILE A 4 -6.39 9.23 7.89
C ILE A 4 -5.39 9.99 7.02
N ASN A 5 -5.13 9.50 5.81
CA ASN A 5 -4.19 10.14 4.89
C ASN A 5 -4.71 11.49 4.37
N CYS A 6 -6.02 11.66 4.19
CA CYS A 6 -6.61 12.96 3.87
C CYS A 6 -6.20 14.02 4.91
N VAL A 7 -6.41 13.75 6.20
CA VAL A 7 -6.00 14.67 7.27
C VAL A 7 -4.47 14.85 7.31
N ARG A 8 -3.71 13.75 7.22
CA ARG A 8 -2.24 13.78 7.28
C ARG A 8 -1.61 14.60 6.15
N LYS A 9 -2.15 14.56 4.95
CA LYS A 9 -1.65 15.33 3.80
C LYS A 9 -1.75 16.83 4.07
N HIS A 10 -2.89 17.30 4.56
CA HIS A 10 -3.13 18.71 4.87
C HIS A 10 -2.37 19.23 6.10
N LEU A 11 -1.94 18.33 7.00
CA LEU A 11 -1.11 18.71 8.15
C LEU A 11 0.39 18.52 7.91
N SER A 12 0.77 18.02 6.74
CA SER A 12 2.17 17.73 6.40
C SER A 12 2.75 18.81 5.49
N LYS A 13 4.00 19.16 5.75
CA LYS A 13 4.75 20.07 4.86
C LYS A 13 5.23 19.40 3.56
N VAL A 14 5.21 18.06 3.48
CA VAL A 14 5.80 17.32 2.34
C VAL A 14 4.82 16.40 1.63
N LYS A 15 3.75 15.91 2.30
CA LYS A 15 2.77 15.01 1.70
C LYS A 15 1.79 15.75 0.78
N GLY A 16 1.04 14.99 -0.05
CA GLY A 16 -0.01 15.55 -0.90
C GLY A 16 0.47 16.62 -1.88
N GLY A 17 1.62 16.41 -2.52
CA GLY A 17 2.19 17.36 -3.49
C GLY A 17 3.01 18.50 -2.89
N ASN A 18 3.00 18.65 -1.57
CA ASN A 18 3.69 19.79 -0.94
C ASN A 18 5.21 19.76 -1.13
N LEU A 19 5.84 18.58 -1.27
CA LEU A 19 7.28 18.50 -1.56
C LEU A 19 7.60 19.11 -2.93
N ALA A 20 6.84 18.78 -3.97
CA ALA A 20 7.01 19.39 -5.29
C ALA A 20 6.73 20.90 -5.27
N LYS A 21 5.72 21.33 -4.50
CA LYS A 21 5.42 22.75 -4.29
C LYS A 21 6.59 23.51 -3.65
N ILE A 22 7.27 22.90 -2.68
CA ILE A 22 8.45 23.50 -2.02
C ILE A 22 9.66 23.52 -2.97
N ALA A 23 9.83 22.47 -3.78
CA ALA A 23 10.93 22.36 -4.73
C ALA A 23 10.80 23.32 -5.91
N TYR A 24 9.58 23.75 -6.26
CA TYR A 24 9.35 24.65 -7.38
C TYR A 24 10.18 25.95 -7.27
N PRO A 25 10.85 26.44 -8.33
CA PRO A 25 10.75 26.02 -9.74
C PRO A 25 11.72 24.90 -10.17
N ALA A 26 12.43 24.25 -9.24
CA ALA A 26 13.34 23.17 -9.59
C ALA A 26 12.56 21.98 -10.18
N GLU A 27 13.22 21.25 -11.08
CA GLU A 27 12.69 20.00 -11.61
C GLU A 27 12.67 18.93 -10.50
N CYS A 28 11.54 18.24 -10.35
CA CYS A 28 11.36 17.17 -9.38
C CYS A 28 11.06 15.86 -10.09
N ILE A 29 12.03 14.93 -10.12
CA ILE A 29 11.87 13.60 -10.70
C ILE A 29 11.66 12.62 -9.57
N SER A 30 10.47 12.00 -9.51
CA SER A 30 10.11 11.01 -8.49
C SER A 30 10.23 9.61 -9.06
N LEU A 31 11.06 8.80 -8.42
CA LEU A 31 11.19 7.38 -8.69
C LEU A 31 10.54 6.61 -7.54
N ALA A 32 9.51 5.81 -7.83
CA ALA A 32 8.74 5.13 -6.81
C ALA A 32 8.70 3.62 -7.00
N ILE A 33 8.65 2.90 -5.90
CA ILE A 33 8.30 1.49 -5.80
C ILE A 33 6.96 1.44 -5.09
N SER A 34 6.00 0.70 -5.64
CA SER A 34 4.68 0.54 -5.03
C SER A 34 4.56 -0.78 -4.29
N ASP A 35 4.04 -0.70 -3.09
CA ASP A 35 3.51 -1.80 -2.28
C ASP A 35 2.00 -1.65 -2.04
N VAL A 36 1.39 -0.65 -2.67
CA VAL A 36 -0.02 -0.26 -2.46
C VAL A 36 -0.91 -0.88 -3.53
N PRO A 37 -2.06 -1.49 -3.17
CA PRO A 37 -3.04 -1.98 -4.12
C PRO A 37 -3.52 -0.87 -5.06
N GLY A 38 -3.35 -1.10 -6.38
CA GLY A 38 -3.78 -0.17 -7.43
C GLY A 38 -2.75 0.88 -7.84
N ASP A 39 -1.57 0.90 -7.22
CA ASP A 39 -0.41 1.70 -7.65
C ASP A 39 -0.67 3.21 -7.84
N LEU A 40 -1.64 3.76 -7.11
CA LEU A 40 -2.00 5.17 -7.23
C LEU A 40 -0.90 6.08 -6.66
N PRO A 41 -0.28 6.97 -7.46
CA PRO A 41 0.80 7.83 -7.02
C PRO A 41 0.44 8.72 -5.82
N SER A 42 -0.82 9.15 -5.72
CA SER A 42 -1.33 9.96 -4.61
C SER A 42 -1.48 9.20 -3.30
N VAL A 43 -1.40 7.86 -3.33
CA VAL A 43 -1.47 6.97 -2.15
C VAL A 43 -0.06 6.54 -1.72
N ILE A 44 0.81 6.20 -2.68
CA ILE A 44 2.20 5.80 -2.42
C ILE A 44 2.91 6.90 -1.65
N ALA A 45 3.42 6.58 -0.46
CA ALA A 45 4.04 7.53 0.48
C ALA A 45 3.16 8.78 0.80
N SER A 46 1.84 8.71 0.53
CA SER A 46 0.89 9.83 0.57
C SER A 46 1.19 10.95 -0.45
N GLY A 47 1.75 10.59 -1.62
CA GLY A 47 1.87 11.44 -2.80
C GLY A 47 2.67 12.72 -2.63
N PRO A 48 3.95 12.70 -2.21
CA PRO A 48 4.68 13.93 -1.88
C PRO A 48 4.86 14.89 -3.07
N THR A 49 4.91 14.35 -4.28
CA THR A 49 5.26 15.08 -5.51
C THR A 49 4.18 15.04 -6.58
N VAL A 50 3.01 14.55 -6.24
CA VAL A 50 1.85 14.48 -7.14
C VAL A 50 0.67 15.22 -6.53
N SER A 51 -0.29 15.61 -7.37
CA SER A 51 -1.51 16.29 -6.93
C SER A 51 -2.30 15.51 -5.90
N ASP A 52 -2.97 16.23 -5.02
CA ASP A 52 -3.95 15.67 -4.10
C ASP A 52 -5.38 15.89 -4.64
N GLU A 53 -6.22 14.88 -4.54
CA GLU A 53 -7.64 14.97 -4.91
C GLU A 53 -8.52 15.37 -3.71
N THR A 54 -7.93 15.43 -2.51
CA THR A 54 -8.62 15.84 -1.27
C THR A 54 -8.35 17.30 -0.95
N SER A 55 -9.23 17.91 -0.16
CA SER A 55 -9.17 19.32 0.22
C SER A 55 -9.15 19.51 1.73
N CYS A 56 -8.80 20.70 2.19
CA CYS A 56 -8.96 21.10 3.59
C CYS A 56 -10.36 20.86 4.11
N LYS A 57 -11.40 21.03 3.27
CA LYS A 57 -12.79 20.72 3.61
C LYS A 57 -12.97 19.25 3.92
N ASN A 58 -12.45 18.36 3.07
CA ASN A 58 -12.51 16.92 3.31
C ASN A 58 -11.76 16.53 4.61
N ALA A 59 -10.62 17.15 4.87
CA ALA A 59 -9.89 16.92 6.12
C ALA A 59 -10.70 17.33 7.35
N LEU A 60 -11.43 18.45 7.31
CA LEU A 60 -12.32 18.88 8.38
C LEU A 60 -13.51 17.94 8.55
N GLU A 61 -14.14 17.49 7.46
CA GLU A 61 -15.22 16.51 7.49
C GLU A 61 -14.80 15.22 8.21
N VAL A 62 -13.57 14.74 7.96
CA VAL A 62 -13.00 13.58 8.67
C VAL A 62 -12.79 13.88 10.15
N VAL A 63 -12.21 15.02 10.48
CA VAL A 63 -11.97 15.46 11.86
C VAL A 63 -13.30 15.49 12.64
N ASP A 64 -14.36 16.03 12.04
CA ASP A 64 -15.66 16.15 12.68
C ASP A 64 -16.37 14.79 12.78
N LYS A 65 -16.31 13.98 11.74
CA LYS A 65 -16.88 12.61 11.69
C LYS A 65 -16.37 11.72 12.83
N TYR A 66 -15.08 11.81 13.11
CA TYR A 66 -14.43 10.98 14.14
C TYR A 66 -14.20 11.71 15.47
N HIS A 67 -14.75 12.92 15.62
CA HIS A 67 -14.61 13.76 16.82
C HIS A 67 -13.13 13.93 17.25
N ILE A 68 -12.23 14.10 16.26
CA ILE A 68 -10.79 14.22 16.51
C ILE A 68 -10.51 15.56 17.18
N LYS A 69 -9.86 15.52 18.34
CA LYS A 69 -9.43 16.74 19.04
C LYS A 69 -8.24 17.36 18.34
N ILE A 70 -8.43 18.51 17.71
CA ILE A 70 -7.37 19.33 17.11
C ILE A 70 -7.36 20.71 17.76
N SER A 71 -6.21 21.39 17.72
CA SER A 71 -6.11 22.77 18.27
C SER A 71 -6.93 23.77 17.43
N ASN A 72 -7.36 24.86 18.04
CA ASN A 72 -8.08 25.94 17.34
C ASN A 72 -7.25 26.50 16.16
N LEU A 73 -5.93 26.57 16.30
CA LEU A 73 -5.02 27.00 15.22
C LEU A 73 -5.09 26.08 14.00
N ILE A 74 -5.04 24.76 14.21
CA ILE A 74 -5.17 23.78 13.14
C ILE A 74 -6.54 23.89 12.48
N ARG A 75 -7.61 23.95 13.24
CA ARG A 75 -8.98 24.08 12.72
C ARG A 75 -9.13 25.36 11.89
N SER A 76 -8.65 26.49 12.39
CA SER A 76 -8.69 27.76 11.67
C SER A 76 -7.92 27.71 10.36
N ASN A 77 -6.71 27.12 10.35
CA ASN A 77 -5.90 27.00 9.13
C ASN A 77 -6.53 26.06 8.08
N LEU A 78 -7.20 24.98 8.51
CA LEU A 78 -7.97 24.13 7.60
C LEU A 78 -9.20 24.86 7.06
N SER A 79 -9.95 25.57 7.91
CA SER A 79 -11.14 26.32 7.49
C SER A 79 -10.84 27.48 6.54
N SER A 80 -9.66 28.07 6.67
CA SER A 80 -9.19 29.16 5.79
C SER A 80 -8.38 28.68 4.58
N TYR A 81 -8.35 27.37 4.33
CA TYR A 81 -7.58 26.74 3.23
C TYR A 81 -6.08 27.05 3.23
N LYS A 82 -5.53 27.45 4.38
CA LYS A 82 -4.10 27.74 4.49
C LYS A 82 -3.22 26.51 4.36
N PHE A 83 -3.78 25.34 4.65
CA PHE A 83 -3.14 24.03 4.50
C PHE A 83 -3.54 23.28 3.24
N GLU A 84 -4.08 24.02 2.24
CA GLU A 84 -4.50 23.37 0.99
C GLU A 84 -3.31 22.81 0.22
N THR A 85 -3.48 21.58 -0.23
CA THR A 85 -2.52 20.84 -1.04
C THR A 85 -2.68 21.20 -2.52
N PRO A 86 -1.63 21.09 -3.36
CA PRO A 86 -1.74 21.44 -4.78
C PRO A 86 -2.65 20.46 -5.53
N PHE A 87 -3.57 21.00 -6.31
CA PHE A 87 -4.44 20.26 -7.23
C PHE A 87 -3.74 19.95 -8.55
N LYS A 88 -4.37 19.12 -9.38
CA LYS A 88 -3.82 18.59 -10.63
C LYS A 88 -3.26 19.65 -11.58
N ASP A 89 -3.91 20.81 -11.65
CA ASP A 89 -3.53 21.90 -12.58
C ASP A 89 -2.63 22.96 -11.93
N ASP A 90 -2.14 22.71 -10.72
CA ASP A 90 -1.24 23.65 -10.03
C ASP A 90 0.07 23.79 -10.82
N LYS A 91 0.41 25.05 -11.12
CA LYS A 91 1.65 25.38 -11.84
C LYS A 91 2.91 24.85 -11.18
N MET A 92 2.89 24.68 -9.86
CA MET A 92 4.03 24.20 -9.07
C MET A 92 4.28 22.68 -9.27
N LEU A 93 3.34 21.95 -9.84
CA LEU A 93 3.50 20.54 -10.21
C LEU A 93 3.97 20.34 -11.67
N LYS A 94 3.98 21.39 -12.49
CA LYS A 94 4.33 21.28 -13.92
C LYS A 94 5.77 20.87 -14.19
N SER A 95 6.70 21.16 -13.26
CA SER A 95 8.09 20.74 -13.31
C SER A 95 8.36 19.42 -12.57
N SER A 96 7.29 18.68 -12.24
CA SER A 96 7.41 17.40 -11.55
C SER A 96 7.04 16.25 -12.48
N SER A 97 7.86 15.19 -12.48
CA SER A 97 7.57 13.92 -13.16
C SER A 97 7.56 12.78 -12.15
N TYR A 98 6.74 11.75 -12.42
CA TYR A 98 6.59 10.60 -11.55
C TYR A 98 6.76 9.31 -12.34
N HIS A 99 7.67 8.46 -11.91
CA HIS A 99 8.01 7.20 -12.56
C HIS A 99 7.88 6.05 -11.58
N LEU A 100 6.98 5.12 -11.89
CA LEU A 100 6.77 3.90 -11.11
C LEU A 100 7.71 2.80 -11.62
N LEU A 101 8.77 2.53 -10.86
CA LEU A 101 9.84 1.59 -11.24
C LEU A 101 9.44 0.14 -11.01
N ALA A 102 8.84 -0.16 -9.86
CA ALA A 102 8.42 -1.49 -9.47
C ALA A 102 7.00 -1.48 -8.88
N THR A 103 6.28 -2.58 -9.13
CA THR A 103 4.92 -2.82 -8.65
C THR A 103 4.81 -4.25 -8.15
N PRO A 104 3.83 -4.58 -7.29
CA PRO A 104 3.57 -5.97 -6.91
C PRO A 104 3.44 -6.90 -8.11
N LYS A 105 2.71 -6.46 -9.14
CA LYS A 105 2.55 -7.24 -10.39
C LYS A 105 3.88 -7.59 -11.05
N LYS A 106 4.82 -6.64 -11.16
CA LYS A 106 6.15 -6.91 -11.74
C LYS A 106 6.92 -7.97 -10.95
N SER A 107 6.81 -7.95 -9.62
CA SER A 107 7.43 -8.95 -8.75
C SER A 107 6.82 -10.33 -8.96
N LEU A 108 5.47 -10.43 -9.06
CA LEU A 108 4.79 -11.69 -9.33
C LEU A 108 5.15 -12.24 -10.72
N ASP A 109 5.21 -11.38 -11.74
CA ASP A 109 5.61 -11.76 -13.09
C ASP A 109 7.05 -12.30 -13.13
N ALA A 110 7.97 -11.72 -12.33
CA ALA A 110 9.33 -12.21 -12.20
C ALA A 110 9.39 -13.58 -11.49
N ALA A 111 8.63 -13.74 -10.41
CA ALA A 111 8.50 -15.01 -9.70
C ALA A 111 7.90 -16.10 -10.60
N ALA A 112 6.88 -15.78 -11.40
CA ALA A 112 6.27 -16.70 -12.34
C ALA A 112 7.26 -17.16 -13.43
N LYS A 113 8.07 -16.24 -13.95
CA LYS A 113 9.14 -16.58 -14.90
C LYS A 113 10.16 -17.55 -14.30
N LEU A 114 10.54 -17.31 -13.04
CA LEU A 114 11.48 -18.19 -12.34
C LEU A 114 10.86 -19.58 -12.09
N ALA A 115 9.63 -19.65 -11.60
CA ALA A 115 8.90 -20.90 -11.39
C ALA A 115 8.84 -21.72 -12.68
N LYS A 116 8.47 -21.10 -13.82
CA LYS A 116 8.44 -21.75 -15.12
C LYS A 116 9.83 -22.28 -15.54
N LYS A 117 10.88 -21.50 -15.33
CA LYS A 117 12.27 -21.93 -15.60
C LYS A 117 12.69 -23.11 -14.73
N SER A 118 12.14 -23.23 -13.54
CA SER A 118 12.38 -24.30 -12.58
C SER A 118 11.49 -25.55 -12.80
N GLY A 119 10.70 -25.58 -13.87
CA GLY A 119 9.87 -26.73 -14.24
C GLY A 119 8.48 -26.76 -13.62
N PHE A 120 8.05 -25.68 -12.96
CA PHE A 120 6.70 -25.54 -12.43
C PHE A 120 5.81 -24.72 -13.37
N GLU A 121 4.52 -25.02 -13.39
CA GLU A 121 3.54 -24.19 -14.07
C GLU A 121 3.08 -23.08 -13.12
N PRO A 122 3.40 -21.79 -13.40
CA PRO A 122 3.02 -20.70 -12.52
C PRO A 122 1.55 -20.33 -12.70
N ILE A 123 0.87 -20.10 -11.57
CA ILE A 123 -0.50 -19.58 -11.49
C ILE A 123 -0.49 -18.34 -10.61
N ILE A 124 -0.71 -17.17 -11.21
CA ILE A 124 -0.82 -15.91 -10.47
C ILE A 124 -2.26 -15.75 -10.01
N LEU A 125 -2.48 -15.80 -8.71
CA LEU A 125 -3.80 -15.68 -8.08
C LEU A 125 -4.26 -14.23 -7.92
N GLY A 126 -3.33 -13.28 -7.96
CA GLY A 126 -3.60 -11.84 -7.83
C GLY A 126 -2.50 -11.11 -7.09
N ASP A 127 -2.53 -9.78 -7.17
CA ASP A 127 -1.57 -8.86 -6.55
C ASP A 127 -2.22 -7.97 -5.48
N LYS A 128 -3.47 -8.27 -5.10
CA LYS A 128 -4.29 -7.46 -4.18
C LYS A 128 -5.06 -8.32 -3.18
N LEU A 129 -4.47 -9.44 -2.76
CA LEU A 129 -5.12 -10.30 -1.78
C LEU A 129 -5.08 -9.62 -0.41
N GLU A 130 -6.25 -9.38 0.15
CA GLU A 130 -6.45 -8.75 1.45
C GLU A 130 -7.36 -9.63 2.32
N GLY A 131 -7.24 -9.50 3.63
CA GLY A 131 -8.05 -10.24 4.59
C GLY A 131 -7.24 -10.79 5.76
N TYR A 132 -7.89 -11.56 6.61
CA TYR A 132 -7.20 -12.19 7.73
C TYR A 132 -6.27 -13.31 7.27
N SER A 133 -5.03 -13.31 7.79
CA SER A 133 -3.98 -14.25 7.39
C SER A 133 -4.45 -15.71 7.46
N ARG A 134 -5.18 -16.11 8.49
CA ARG A 134 -5.69 -17.48 8.65
C ARG A 134 -6.74 -17.84 7.59
N GLU A 135 -7.69 -16.96 7.35
CA GLU A 135 -8.75 -17.19 6.34
C GLU A 135 -8.14 -17.30 4.94
N LEU A 136 -7.17 -16.44 4.65
CA LEU A 136 -6.46 -16.48 3.38
C LEU A 136 -5.61 -17.74 3.23
N ALA A 137 -5.03 -18.25 4.31
CA ALA A 137 -4.29 -19.52 4.30
C ALA A 137 -5.21 -20.71 3.97
N THR A 138 -6.40 -20.80 4.59
CA THR A 138 -7.39 -21.83 4.27
C THR A 138 -7.87 -21.73 2.82
N TRP A 139 -8.14 -20.50 2.33
CA TRP A 139 -8.46 -20.29 0.92
C TRP A 139 -7.31 -20.72 0.00
N MET A 140 -6.07 -20.36 0.32
CA MET A 140 -4.88 -20.74 -0.46
C MET A 140 -4.70 -22.27 -0.50
N SER A 141 -4.90 -22.95 0.64
CA SER A 141 -4.87 -24.41 0.72
C SER A 141 -5.87 -25.06 -0.25
N SER A 142 -7.10 -24.54 -0.29
CA SER A 142 -8.13 -25.03 -1.23
C SER A 142 -7.66 -24.87 -2.69
N LYS A 143 -6.97 -23.77 -3.02
CA LYS A 143 -6.43 -23.55 -4.35
C LYS A 143 -5.26 -24.49 -4.68
N VAL A 144 -4.39 -24.78 -3.72
CA VAL A 144 -3.31 -25.77 -3.89
C VAL A 144 -3.89 -27.14 -4.23
N ILE A 145 -4.96 -27.55 -3.53
CA ILE A 145 -5.64 -28.83 -3.79
C ILE A 145 -6.33 -28.82 -5.17
N GLU A 146 -7.01 -27.73 -5.52
CA GLU A 146 -7.71 -27.57 -6.80
C GLU A 146 -6.77 -27.68 -8.00
N PHE A 147 -5.64 -27.00 -7.94
CA PHE A 147 -4.67 -26.95 -9.06
C PHE A 147 -3.74 -28.16 -9.09
N GLY A 148 -3.51 -28.83 -7.98
CA GLY A 148 -2.73 -30.07 -7.90
C GLY A 148 -1.21 -29.87 -8.04
N LYS A 149 -0.52 -31.00 -8.24
CA LYS A 149 0.95 -31.06 -8.28
C LYS A 149 1.55 -30.39 -9.52
N GLY A 150 2.82 -29.97 -9.41
CA GLY A 150 3.58 -29.37 -10.52
C GLY A 150 3.23 -27.91 -10.79
N LYS A 151 2.40 -27.31 -9.96
CA LYS A 151 2.02 -25.89 -10.04
C LYS A 151 2.78 -25.07 -8.99
N ALA A 152 3.02 -23.81 -9.32
CA ALA A 152 3.49 -22.79 -8.38
C ALA A 152 2.43 -21.69 -8.28
N LEU A 153 1.70 -21.66 -7.18
CA LEU A 153 0.71 -20.62 -6.90
C LEU A 153 1.45 -19.40 -6.36
N ILE A 154 1.23 -18.25 -6.99
CA ILE A 154 1.94 -17.01 -6.70
C ILE A 154 0.91 -15.94 -6.44
N SER A 155 1.07 -15.21 -5.33
CA SER A 155 0.15 -14.13 -4.97
C SER A 155 0.89 -12.99 -4.30
N GLY A 156 0.30 -11.81 -4.35
CA GLY A 156 0.69 -10.63 -3.60
C GLY A 156 -0.53 -9.96 -2.99
N GLY A 157 -0.28 -9.06 -2.06
CA GLY A 157 -1.31 -8.37 -1.33
C GLY A 157 -0.85 -8.07 0.08
N GLU A 158 -1.77 -7.72 0.96
CA GLU A 158 -1.48 -7.37 2.34
C GLU A 158 -2.51 -8.00 3.28
N THR A 159 -2.08 -8.98 4.08
CA THR A 159 -2.95 -9.61 5.07
C THR A 159 -2.96 -8.84 6.39
N THR A 160 -3.94 -9.12 7.22
CA THR A 160 -4.07 -8.57 8.57
C THR A 160 -4.09 -9.68 9.60
N VAL A 161 -3.67 -9.36 10.82
CA VAL A 161 -3.74 -10.26 11.98
C VAL A 161 -4.43 -9.57 13.15
N ILE A 162 -5.08 -10.36 14.00
CA ILE A 162 -5.58 -9.90 15.29
C ILE A 162 -4.58 -10.30 16.33
N VAL A 163 -3.86 -9.33 16.88
CA VAL A 163 -2.87 -9.57 17.94
C VAL A 163 -3.60 -9.99 19.23
N ARG A 164 -3.33 -11.22 19.68
CA ARG A 164 -3.95 -11.81 20.90
C ARG A 164 -2.95 -12.18 21.99
N GLY A 165 -1.66 -12.07 21.73
CA GLY A 165 -0.60 -12.50 22.63
C GLY A 165 0.65 -11.64 22.50
N ASN A 166 1.69 -12.04 23.22
CA ASN A 166 3.00 -11.36 23.26
C ASN A 166 4.07 -12.09 22.44
N GLY A 167 3.69 -12.95 21.51
CA GLY A 167 4.61 -13.66 20.64
C GLY A 167 5.31 -12.75 19.64
N ILE A 168 6.45 -13.20 19.15
CA ILE A 168 7.19 -12.56 18.06
C ILE A 168 6.72 -13.19 16.75
N GLY A 169 6.38 -12.38 15.77
CA GLY A 169 5.92 -12.80 14.45
C GLY A 169 5.11 -11.69 13.79
N GLY A 170 4.61 -11.96 12.61
CA GLY A 170 3.79 -11.04 11.85
C GLY A 170 2.78 -11.78 11.00
N ARG A 171 2.22 -11.08 10.03
CA ARG A 171 1.14 -11.59 9.16
C ARG A 171 1.59 -12.73 8.24
N ASN A 172 2.84 -12.72 7.75
CA ASN A 172 3.37 -13.81 6.94
C ASN A 172 3.63 -15.06 7.76
N VAL A 173 4.19 -14.91 8.96
CA VAL A 173 4.37 -16.03 9.91
C VAL A 173 3.02 -16.63 10.29
N GLU A 174 2.02 -15.81 10.60
CA GLU A 174 0.66 -16.28 10.91
C GLU A 174 0.03 -17.02 9.72
N PHE A 175 0.20 -16.48 8.50
CA PHE A 175 -0.29 -17.12 7.27
C PHE A 175 0.37 -18.49 7.06
N LEU A 176 1.71 -18.58 7.16
CA LEU A 176 2.43 -19.84 6.97
C LEU A 176 2.08 -20.86 8.03
N ASN A 177 1.97 -20.46 9.30
CA ASN A 177 1.56 -21.36 10.38
C ASN A 177 0.16 -21.92 10.12
N ALA A 178 -0.79 -21.07 9.72
CA ALA A 178 -2.13 -21.53 9.38
C ALA A 178 -2.12 -22.47 8.17
N LEU A 179 -1.34 -22.16 7.13
CA LEU A 179 -1.22 -22.99 5.93
C LEU A 179 -0.62 -24.36 6.24
N CYS A 180 0.37 -24.45 7.14
CA CYS A 180 0.97 -25.72 7.58
C CYS A 180 -0.04 -26.65 8.28
N LEU A 181 -1.06 -26.10 8.92
CA LEU A 181 -2.11 -26.90 9.56
C LEU A 181 -3.11 -27.50 8.55
N GLU A 182 -3.20 -26.94 7.35
CA GLU A 182 -4.12 -27.38 6.30
C GLU A 182 -3.56 -28.55 5.45
N GLY A 183 -2.25 -28.79 5.47
CA GLY A 183 -1.64 -29.85 4.69
C GLY A 183 -0.13 -29.74 4.51
N ASN A 184 0.44 -30.67 3.73
CA ASN A 184 1.87 -30.70 3.42
C ASN A 184 2.14 -29.93 2.12
N PHE A 185 2.56 -28.68 2.26
CA PHE A 185 2.91 -27.78 1.17
C PHE A 185 4.31 -27.23 1.33
N PHE A 186 4.98 -26.97 0.21
CA PHE A 186 6.13 -26.08 0.21
C PHE A 186 5.60 -24.65 0.03
N ALA A 187 5.85 -23.78 0.98
CA ALA A 187 5.34 -22.42 0.96
C ALA A 187 6.41 -21.42 1.41
N LEU A 188 6.35 -20.23 0.85
CA LEU A 188 7.13 -19.06 1.23
C LEU A 188 6.18 -17.87 1.29
N ALA A 189 6.25 -17.12 2.38
CA ALA A 189 5.63 -15.81 2.50
C ALA A 189 6.66 -14.81 3.04
N ALA A 190 6.72 -13.63 2.46
CA ALA A 190 7.67 -12.60 2.83
C ALA A 190 7.13 -11.20 2.51
N ASP A 191 7.51 -10.22 3.30
CA ASP A 191 7.31 -8.81 3.00
C ASP A 191 8.38 -8.29 2.04
N THR A 192 8.03 -7.36 1.18
CA THR A 192 8.93 -6.78 0.18
C THR A 192 9.96 -5.84 0.80
N ASP A 193 9.70 -5.32 1.99
CA ASP A 193 10.62 -4.49 2.78
C ASP A 193 11.50 -5.30 3.74
N GLY A 194 11.22 -6.63 3.87
CA GLY A 194 11.99 -7.55 4.68
C GLY A 194 11.60 -7.58 6.17
N VAL A 195 10.52 -6.93 6.55
CA VAL A 195 10.02 -6.90 7.93
C VAL A 195 8.60 -7.46 7.99
N ASP A 196 8.42 -8.60 8.68
CA ASP A 196 7.11 -9.19 8.94
C ASP A 196 6.55 -8.64 10.25
N GLY A 197 5.81 -7.54 10.18
CA GLY A 197 5.36 -6.88 11.40
C GLY A 197 4.06 -6.13 11.27
#